data_87c99fed1245d026de33016a79d2080f
#
_entry.id   87c99fed1245d026de33016a79d2080f
#
_cell.length_a   1.000
_cell.length_b   1.000
_cell.length_c   1.000
_cell.angle_alpha   90.00
_cell.angle_beta   90.00
_cell.angle_gamma   90.00
#
_symmetry.space_group_name_H-M   'P 1'
#
loop_
_entity.id
_entity.type
_entity.pdbx_description
1 polymer ?
#
loop_
_entity_poly.entity_id
_entity_poly.type
_entity_poly.pdbx_seq_one_letter_code
_entity_poly.pdbx_strand_id
1 'polypeptide(L)'
;MIYAEAHTHTAGFDSQTQAALNELRDRCGMPDVPTSLSKEEGLELIANERRIELAAEGFRSDDMYRYSDEYWNKHINNVEIAAPDGDNIITMSWNPRMHLRPIPQTAIDLNQLLADDQNPGY
;
A
#
# COMPACT_ATOMS: atom_id res chain seq x y z
N MET A 1 11.06 6.79 -7.99
CA MET A 1 10.17 6.66 -6.82
C MET A 1 10.87 6.18 -5.55
N ILE A 2 11.65 5.08 -5.54
CA ILE A 2 12.38 4.60 -4.33
C ILE A 2 13.27 5.69 -3.75
N TYR A 3 14.03 6.42 -4.59
CA TYR A 3 14.84 7.56 -4.15
C TYR A 3 13.97 8.65 -3.50
N ALA A 4 12.87 9.05 -4.14
CA ALA A 4 11.98 10.08 -3.63
C ALA A 4 11.42 9.72 -2.24
N GLU A 5 11.00 8.46 -2.06
CA GLU A 5 10.50 7.95 -0.78
C GLU A 5 11.58 7.97 0.31
N ALA A 6 12.76 7.40 0.03
CA ALA A 6 13.87 7.35 0.97
C ALA A 6 14.37 8.74 1.36
N HIS A 7 14.46 9.65 0.38
CA HIS A 7 14.87 11.04 0.62
C HIS A 7 13.84 11.77 1.49
N THR A 8 12.54 11.61 1.21
CA THR A 8 11.48 12.23 2.00
C THR A 8 11.48 11.72 3.44
N HIS A 9 11.77 10.45 3.67
CA HIS A 9 11.90 9.92 5.04
C HIS A 9 13.03 10.57 5.85
N THR A 10 14.14 10.90 5.20
CA THR A 10 15.35 11.41 5.86
C THR A 10 15.44 12.94 5.89
N ALA A 11 15.10 13.61 4.81
CA ALA A 11 15.26 15.06 4.63
C ALA A 11 13.95 15.85 4.52
N GLY A 12 12.81 15.16 4.37
CA GLY A 12 11.53 15.80 4.12
C GLY A 12 11.21 15.90 2.62
N PHE A 13 10.03 16.45 2.31
CA PHE A 13 9.60 16.65 0.93
C PHE A 13 10.16 17.97 0.39
N ASP A 14 11.25 17.91 -0.34
CA ASP A 14 12.00 19.06 -0.84
C ASP A 14 12.11 19.08 -2.37
N SER A 15 12.88 20.04 -2.89
CA SER A 15 13.09 20.20 -4.33
C SER A 15 13.75 18.99 -5.01
N GLN A 16 14.52 18.17 -4.29
CA GLN A 16 15.13 16.97 -4.87
C GLN A 16 14.09 15.86 -5.04
N THR A 17 13.21 15.70 -4.06
CA THR A 17 12.07 14.79 -4.17
C THR A 17 11.13 15.23 -5.31
N GLN A 18 10.83 16.53 -5.37
CA GLN A 18 9.97 17.09 -6.42
C GLN A 18 10.55 16.85 -7.81
N ALA A 19 11.85 17.12 -8.02
CA ALA A 19 12.52 16.88 -9.28
C ALA A 19 12.43 15.42 -9.74
N ALA A 20 12.64 14.48 -8.81
CA ALA A 20 12.56 13.05 -9.10
C ALA A 20 11.13 12.59 -9.46
N LEU A 21 10.11 13.20 -8.88
CA LEU A 21 8.71 12.91 -9.22
C LEU A 21 8.28 13.58 -10.52
N ASN A 22 8.73 14.82 -10.76
CA ASN A 22 8.40 15.55 -11.96
C ASN A 22 9.01 14.91 -13.21
N GLU A 23 10.20 14.33 -13.12
CA GLU A 23 10.79 13.54 -14.21
C GLU A 23 9.86 12.37 -14.63
N LEU A 24 9.22 11.72 -13.65
CA LEU A 24 8.23 10.68 -13.93
C LEU A 24 6.96 11.25 -14.58
N ARG A 25 6.46 12.36 -14.04
CA ARG A 25 5.22 13.00 -14.48
C ARG A 25 5.34 13.61 -15.87
N ASP A 26 6.47 14.23 -16.19
CA ASP A 26 6.78 14.79 -17.50
C ASP A 26 6.68 13.74 -18.62
N ARG A 27 7.15 12.54 -18.36
CA ARG A 27 7.05 11.40 -19.29
C ARG A 27 5.59 11.09 -19.66
N CYS A 28 4.66 11.30 -18.72
CA CYS A 28 3.23 11.05 -18.88
C CYS A 28 2.44 12.31 -19.27
N GLY A 29 3.09 13.46 -19.45
CA GLY A 29 2.44 14.75 -19.72
C GLY A 29 1.58 15.25 -18.55
N MET A 30 1.92 14.90 -17.33
CA MET A 30 1.21 15.32 -16.12
C MET A 30 1.81 16.61 -15.54
N PRO A 31 1.00 17.45 -14.89
CA PRO A 31 1.51 18.66 -14.23
C PRO A 31 2.46 18.30 -13.09
N ASP A 32 3.37 19.24 -12.78
CA ASP A 32 4.32 19.13 -11.68
C ASP A 32 3.63 18.89 -10.33
N VAL A 33 4.35 18.23 -9.42
CA VAL A 33 3.89 18.05 -8.03
C VAL A 33 3.85 19.39 -7.30
N PRO A 34 2.96 19.55 -6.30
CA PRO A 34 2.94 20.74 -5.44
C PRO A 34 4.28 20.98 -4.75
N THR A 35 4.67 22.24 -4.60
CA THR A 35 5.97 22.63 -4.02
C THR A 35 5.97 22.77 -2.51
N SER A 36 4.79 22.77 -1.87
CA SER A 36 4.64 23.02 -0.43
C SER A 36 3.81 21.90 0.21
N LEU A 37 4.44 20.73 0.38
CA LEU A 37 3.84 19.61 1.09
C LEU A 37 4.61 19.34 2.39
N SER A 38 3.89 18.96 3.43
CA SER A 38 4.50 18.34 4.60
C SER A 38 5.16 17.02 4.24
N LYS A 39 5.98 16.49 5.13
CA LYS A 39 6.60 15.17 4.95
C LYS A 39 5.54 14.08 4.73
N GLU A 40 4.49 14.10 5.55
CA GLU A 40 3.39 13.13 5.53
C GLU A 40 2.62 13.19 4.20
N GLU A 41 2.25 14.41 3.77
CA GLU A 41 1.57 14.62 2.48
C GLU A 41 2.46 14.21 1.30
N GLY A 42 3.76 14.49 1.39
CA GLY A 42 4.74 14.07 0.38
C GLY A 42 4.86 12.55 0.28
N LEU A 43 4.92 11.84 1.41
CA LEU A 43 4.94 10.37 1.42
C LEU A 43 3.65 9.78 0.89
N GLU A 44 2.50 10.39 1.20
CA GLU A 44 1.22 9.96 0.64
C GLU A 44 1.16 10.15 -0.87
N LEU A 45 1.64 11.29 -1.37
CA LEU A 45 1.75 11.55 -2.81
C LEU A 45 2.63 10.50 -3.49
N ILE A 46 3.82 10.23 -2.94
CA ILE A 46 4.76 9.21 -3.48
C ILE A 46 4.10 7.82 -3.51
N ALA A 47 3.41 7.44 -2.43
CA ALA A 47 2.71 6.16 -2.37
C ALA A 47 1.61 6.04 -3.43
N ASN A 48 0.91 7.14 -3.72
CA ASN A 48 -0.11 7.19 -4.76
C ASN A 48 0.49 7.13 -6.18
N GLU A 49 1.56 7.89 -6.44
CA GLU A 49 2.31 7.83 -7.70
C GLU A 49 2.83 6.40 -7.95
N ARG A 50 3.39 5.78 -6.91
CA ARG A 50 3.86 4.39 -6.97
C ARG A 50 2.74 3.41 -7.29
N ARG A 51 1.57 3.59 -6.69
CA ARG A 51 0.40 2.75 -6.96
C ARG A 51 -0.06 2.85 -8.41
N ILE A 52 -0.02 4.04 -8.99
CA ILE A 52 -0.43 4.28 -10.38
C ILE A 52 0.61 3.72 -11.34
N GLU A 53 1.88 4.05 -11.14
CA GLU A 53 2.99 3.66 -12.02
C GLU A 53 3.18 2.14 -12.09
N LEU A 54 3.03 1.45 -10.96
CA LEU A 54 3.20 0.01 -10.85
C LEU A 54 1.88 -0.76 -10.88
N ALA A 55 0.83 -0.14 -11.42
CA ALA A 55 -0.46 -0.80 -11.56
C ALA A 55 -0.34 -2.08 -12.39
N ALA A 56 -0.89 -3.18 -11.88
CA ALA A 56 -0.86 -4.51 -12.50
C ALA A 56 0.53 -5.19 -12.58
N GLU A 57 1.58 -4.62 -11.98
CA GLU A 57 2.91 -5.24 -11.92
C GLU A 57 3.14 -6.15 -10.70
N GLY A 58 2.14 -6.30 -9.83
CA GLY A 58 2.20 -7.20 -8.67
C GLY A 58 2.85 -6.63 -7.41
N PHE A 59 3.38 -5.40 -7.44
CA PHE A 59 4.07 -4.79 -6.29
C PHE A 59 3.14 -4.34 -5.16
N ARG A 60 1.83 -4.34 -5.37
CA ARG A 60 0.87 -3.86 -4.37
C ARG A 60 0.91 -4.64 -3.07
N SER A 61 1.09 -5.96 -3.14
CA SER A 61 1.22 -6.81 -1.95
C SER A 61 2.45 -6.46 -1.13
N ASP A 62 3.59 -6.18 -1.78
CA ASP A 62 4.83 -5.81 -1.10
C ASP A 62 4.69 -4.45 -0.43
N ASP A 63 4.01 -3.50 -1.07
CA ASP A 63 3.70 -2.20 -0.48
C ASP A 63 2.78 -2.34 0.74
N MET A 64 1.86 -3.31 0.75
CA MET A 64 1.01 -3.60 1.92
C MET A 64 1.83 -3.96 3.17
N TYR A 65 2.97 -4.61 3.03
CA TYR A 65 3.84 -4.93 4.17
C TYR A 65 4.70 -3.75 4.63
N ARG A 66 4.86 -2.72 3.81
CA ARG A 66 5.73 -1.58 4.10
C ARG A 66 5.00 -0.37 4.69
N TYR A 67 3.75 -0.17 4.30
CA TYR A 67 2.98 0.99 4.74
C TYR A 67 2.31 0.74 6.09
N SER A 68 2.06 1.83 6.83
CA SER A 68 1.43 1.76 8.14
C SER A 68 -0.06 1.40 8.05
N ASP A 69 -0.60 0.88 9.15
CA ASP A 69 -2.04 0.63 9.28
C ASP A 69 -2.86 1.90 9.09
N GLU A 70 -2.34 3.08 9.48
CA GLU A 70 -2.99 4.37 9.27
C GLU A 70 -3.15 4.68 7.78
N TYR A 71 -2.10 4.46 6.99
CA TYR A 71 -2.17 4.60 5.54
C TYR A 71 -3.26 3.70 4.93
N TRP A 72 -3.30 2.43 5.35
CA TRP A 72 -4.26 1.47 4.83
C TRP A 72 -5.69 1.78 5.26
N ASN A 73 -5.90 2.18 6.51
CA ASN A 73 -7.20 2.62 7.00
C ASN A 73 -7.77 3.79 6.17
N LYS A 74 -6.90 4.70 5.75
CA LYS A 74 -7.28 5.82 4.90
C LYS A 74 -7.65 5.41 3.47
N HIS A 75 -6.93 4.42 2.91
CA HIS A 75 -7.01 4.10 1.47
C HIS A 75 -7.83 2.86 1.13
N ILE A 76 -8.13 2.00 2.10
CA ILE A 76 -8.89 0.77 1.87
C ILE A 76 -10.25 0.78 2.56
N ASN A 77 -10.41 1.52 3.64
CA ASN A 77 -11.68 1.57 4.34
C ASN A 77 -12.79 2.14 3.44
N ASN A 78 -13.92 1.44 3.41
CA ASN A 78 -15.10 1.78 2.62
C ASN A 78 -14.92 1.64 1.08
N VAL A 79 -13.95 0.84 0.62
CA VAL A 79 -13.93 0.46 -0.79
C VAL A 79 -15.02 -0.57 -1.02
N GLU A 80 -16.02 -0.19 -1.80
CA GLU A 80 -17.10 -1.07 -2.23
C GLU A 80 -16.66 -1.83 -3.49
N ILE A 81 -16.71 -3.14 -3.44
CA ILE A 81 -16.41 -4.01 -4.58
C ILE A 81 -17.67 -4.80 -4.89
N ALA A 82 -18.11 -4.77 -6.15
CA ALA A 82 -19.16 -5.65 -6.59
C ALA A 82 -18.73 -7.12 -6.43
N ALA A 83 -19.54 -7.90 -5.74
CA ALA A 83 -19.29 -9.32 -5.63
C ALA A 83 -19.38 -10.00 -7.02
N PRO A 84 -18.74 -11.15 -7.22
CA PRO A 84 -18.74 -11.85 -8.51
C PRO A 84 -20.15 -12.24 -9.02
N ASP A 85 -21.13 -12.33 -8.12
CA ASP A 85 -22.55 -12.56 -8.46
C ASP A 85 -23.27 -11.29 -8.97
N GLY A 86 -22.65 -10.11 -8.83
CA GLY A 86 -23.17 -8.82 -9.29
C GLY A 86 -24.28 -8.21 -8.42
N ASP A 87 -24.81 -8.95 -7.45
CA ASP A 87 -25.97 -8.54 -6.64
C ASP A 87 -25.58 -8.00 -5.27
N ASN A 88 -24.36 -8.27 -4.83
CA ASN A 88 -23.87 -7.85 -3.52
C ASN A 88 -22.71 -6.88 -3.63
N ILE A 89 -22.65 -5.94 -2.69
CA ILE A 89 -21.51 -5.04 -2.51
C ILE A 89 -20.73 -5.54 -1.31
N ILE A 90 -19.45 -5.82 -1.52
CA ILE A 90 -18.52 -6.17 -0.45
C ILE A 90 -17.78 -4.90 -0.06
N THR A 91 -17.98 -4.45 1.18
CA THR A 91 -17.20 -3.34 1.74
C THR A 91 -15.89 -3.88 2.30
N MET A 92 -14.77 -3.47 1.75
CA MET A 92 -13.46 -3.80 2.28
C MET A 92 -13.09 -2.87 3.42
N SER A 93 -12.57 -3.44 4.50
CA SER A 93 -11.92 -2.69 5.57
C SER A 93 -10.54 -3.27 5.82
N TRP A 94 -9.58 -2.40 6.13
CA TRP A 94 -8.24 -2.82 6.49
C TRP A 94 -8.26 -3.59 7.83
N ASN A 95 -7.52 -4.69 7.87
CA ASN A 95 -7.30 -5.43 9.10
C ASN A 95 -5.81 -5.79 9.20
N PRO A 96 -5.12 -5.47 10.30
CA PRO A 96 -3.70 -5.77 10.50
C PRO A 96 -3.32 -7.25 10.27
N ARG A 97 -4.25 -8.18 10.47
CA ARG A 97 -4.02 -9.61 10.16
C ARG A 97 -3.69 -9.86 8.69
N MET A 98 -4.07 -8.96 7.77
CA MET A 98 -3.75 -9.10 6.35
C MET A 98 -2.25 -9.02 6.06
N HIS A 99 -1.45 -8.51 6.99
CA HIS A 99 0.02 -8.53 6.90
C HIS A 99 0.62 -9.93 7.02
N LEU A 100 -0.07 -10.82 7.72
CA LEU A 100 0.42 -12.18 7.98
C LEU A 100 -0.52 -13.17 7.32
N ARG A 101 0.02 -14.10 6.54
CA ARG A 101 -0.78 -15.18 5.98
C ARG A 101 -1.05 -16.24 7.06
N PRO A 102 -2.21 -16.88 7.05
CA PRO A 102 -2.48 -17.98 7.96
C PRO A 102 -1.58 -19.18 7.64
N ILE A 103 -1.28 -19.98 8.66
CA ILE A 103 -0.75 -21.33 8.46
C ILE A 103 -1.87 -22.13 7.75
N PRO A 104 -1.60 -22.75 6.60
CA PRO A 104 -2.62 -23.50 5.87
C PRO A 104 -3.25 -24.61 6.74
N GLN A 105 -4.56 -24.76 6.70
CA GLN A 105 -5.27 -25.78 7.48
C GLN A 105 -4.70 -27.19 7.25
N THR A 106 -4.33 -27.49 5.99
CA THR A 106 -3.70 -28.78 5.66
C THR A 106 -2.38 -29.04 6.38
N ALA A 107 -1.61 -28.00 6.70
CA ALA A 107 -0.39 -28.12 7.49
C ALA A 107 -0.71 -28.40 8.97
N ILE A 108 -1.73 -27.73 9.51
CA ILE A 108 -2.23 -27.96 10.88
C ILE A 108 -2.79 -29.37 11.02
N ASP A 109 -3.54 -29.85 10.05
CA ASP A 109 -4.10 -31.22 10.04
C ASP A 109 -3.02 -32.29 10.07
N LEU A 110 -1.87 -32.02 9.45
CA LEU A 110 -0.72 -32.92 9.46
C LEU A 110 0.12 -32.80 10.73
N ASN A 111 0.14 -31.65 11.36
CA ASN A 111 0.86 -31.38 12.61
C ASN A 111 0.07 -30.42 13.49
N GLN A 112 -0.71 -30.97 14.41
CA GLN A 112 -1.59 -30.20 15.30
C GLN A 112 -0.86 -29.21 16.21
N LEU A 113 0.44 -29.37 16.45
CA LEU A 113 1.22 -28.40 17.22
C LEU A 113 1.31 -27.03 16.54
N LEU A 114 1.12 -26.98 15.22
CA LEU A 114 1.08 -25.71 14.47
C LEU A 114 -0.17 -24.88 14.75
N ALA A 115 -1.19 -25.45 15.38
CA ALA A 115 -2.40 -24.70 15.72
C ALA A 115 -2.12 -23.60 16.75
N ASP A 116 -1.19 -23.86 17.67
CA ASP A 116 -0.79 -22.90 18.71
C ASP A 116 0.08 -21.75 18.13
N ASP A 117 0.70 -21.99 16.98
CA ASP A 117 1.54 -21.02 16.27
C ASP A 117 0.75 -20.23 15.21
N GLN A 118 -0.56 -20.45 15.08
CA GLN A 118 -1.39 -19.75 14.09
C GLN A 118 -1.35 -18.24 14.30
N ASN A 119 -1.24 -17.50 13.18
CA ASN A 119 -1.26 -16.05 13.23
C ASN A 119 -2.58 -15.51 13.82
N PRO A 120 -2.53 -14.45 14.63
CA PRO A 120 -3.71 -13.89 15.26
C PRO A 120 -4.83 -13.54 14.26
N GLY A 121 -6.05 -13.99 14.57
CA GLY A 121 -7.24 -13.64 13.77
C GLY A 121 -7.64 -14.65 12.69
N TYR A 122 -6.97 -15.80 12.65
CA TYR A 122 -7.34 -16.94 11.78
C TYR A 122 -7.81 -18.14 12.58
#